data_80136566971b38070e10ecf7fd3ca02e
#
_entry.id   80136566971b38070e10ecf7fd3ca02e
#
_cell.length_a   1.000
_cell.length_b   1.000
_cell.length_c   1.000
_cell.angle_alpha   90.00
_cell.angle_beta   90.00
_cell.angle_gamma   90.00
#
_symmetry.space_group_name_H-M   'P 1'
#
loop_
_entity.id
_entity.type
_entity.pdbx_description
1 polymer ?
#
loop_
_entity_poly.entity_id
_entity_poly.type
_entity_poly.pdbx_seq_one_letter_code
_entity_poly.pdbx_strand_id
1 'polypeptide(L)'
;MWRGPREGRRIILSILGGLRGNRGRILLNGWLIWLGDTLMNPNIILASFAARLGASPVLIGLVPALPLAGGLLPQALLVGWVARHGRKLPLYRRASAFRFAGLLLLVFGAFFLGAWPGLLLGVFLAGLFLFALFTAVASLPYWEVLAKAVPREERAGLSAAIYMGGGVLAFLAGFG
;
A
#
# COMPACT_ATOMS: atom_id res chain seq x y z
N MET A 1 20.34 14.00 21.51
CA MET A 1 21.75 14.30 21.24
C MET A 1 21.96 14.21 19.73
N TRP A 2 22.03 15.34 19.05
CA TRP A 2 22.12 15.43 17.59
C TRP A 2 23.54 15.03 17.15
N ARG A 3 23.68 13.90 16.47
CA ARG A 3 24.96 13.44 15.94
C ARG A 3 25.14 14.03 14.54
N GLY A 4 26.21 14.77 14.31
CA GLY A 4 26.43 15.71 13.22
C GLY A 4 26.40 15.18 11.79
N PRO A 5 26.64 16.05 10.77
CA PRO A 5 26.41 15.82 9.32
C PRO A 5 27.16 14.63 8.70
N ARG A 6 28.19 14.11 9.35
CA ARG A 6 28.95 12.92 8.88
C ARG A 6 28.17 11.61 9.03
N GLU A 7 27.28 11.53 10.00
CA GLU A 7 26.44 10.33 10.25
C GLU A 7 25.28 10.25 9.25
N GLY A 8 24.67 11.39 8.93
CA GLY A 8 23.67 11.46 7.88
C GLY A 8 24.20 11.04 6.51
N ARG A 9 25.41 11.47 6.17
CA ARG A 9 26.08 11.07 4.92
C ARG A 9 26.40 9.57 4.87
N ARG A 10 26.80 8.97 5.99
CA ARG A 10 27.04 7.52 6.09
C ARG A 10 25.73 6.73 5.92
N ILE A 11 24.64 7.19 6.49
CA ILE A 11 23.30 6.57 6.34
C ILE A 11 22.88 6.63 4.87
N ILE A 12 22.99 7.80 4.21
CA ILE A 12 22.64 7.96 2.79
C ILE A 12 23.53 7.08 1.91
N LEU A 13 24.83 7.01 2.15
CA LEU A 13 25.75 6.16 1.37
C LEU A 13 25.50 4.67 1.63
N SER A 14 25.11 4.27 2.84
CA SER A 14 24.72 2.88 3.13
C SER A 14 23.40 2.50 2.46
N ILE A 15 22.45 3.44 2.37
CA ILE A 15 21.19 3.27 1.64
C ILE A 15 21.46 3.11 0.14
N LEU A 16 22.29 3.98 -0.44
CA LEU A 16 22.65 3.93 -1.87
C LEU A 16 23.50 2.71 -2.23
N GLY A 17 24.42 2.30 -1.36
CA GLY A 17 25.20 1.07 -1.52
C GLY A 17 24.36 -0.21 -1.39
N GLY A 18 23.29 -0.16 -0.61
CA GLY A 18 22.33 -1.25 -0.43
C GLY A 18 21.39 -1.49 -1.62
N LEU A 19 21.32 -0.57 -2.60
CA LEU A 19 20.44 -0.70 -3.77
C LEU A 19 20.82 -1.86 -4.72
N ARG A 20 22.01 -2.41 -4.60
CA ARG A 20 22.49 -3.55 -5.42
C ARG A 20 22.16 -4.95 -4.86
N GLY A 21 21.39 -5.05 -3.76
CA GLY A 21 21.05 -6.32 -3.12
C GLY A 21 19.57 -6.45 -2.76
N ASN A 22 19.28 -7.38 -1.90
CA ASN A 22 17.92 -7.63 -1.39
C ASN A 22 17.33 -6.40 -0.67
N ARG A 23 18.17 -5.57 -0.05
CA ARG A 23 17.78 -4.31 0.61
C ARG A 23 17.22 -3.28 -0.37
N GLY A 24 17.85 -3.12 -1.53
CA GLY A 24 17.36 -2.19 -2.55
C GLY A 24 15.99 -2.56 -3.09
N ARG A 25 15.74 -3.85 -3.26
CA ARG A 25 14.42 -4.36 -3.66
C ARG A 25 13.36 -4.09 -2.60
N ILE A 26 13.69 -4.24 -1.32
CA ILE A 26 12.79 -3.94 -0.20
C ILE A 26 12.49 -2.45 -0.13
N LEU A 27 13.51 -1.59 -0.27
CA LEU A 27 13.35 -0.13 -0.29
C LEU A 27 12.47 0.32 -1.45
N LEU A 28 12.78 -0.10 -2.66
CA LEU A 28 12.01 0.25 -3.86
C LEU A 28 10.56 -0.22 -3.74
N ASN A 29 10.34 -1.47 -3.31
CA ASN A 29 9.01 -1.99 -3.06
C ASN A 29 8.27 -1.17 -2.01
N GLY A 30 8.92 -0.82 -0.89
CA GLY A 30 8.35 0.01 0.16
C GLY A 30 7.99 1.42 -0.33
N TRP A 31 8.83 2.06 -1.11
CA TRP A 31 8.57 3.38 -1.69
C TRP A 31 7.39 3.36 -2.66
N LEU A 32 7.31 2.35 -3.52
CA LEU A 32 6.19 2.20 -4.46
C LEU A 32 4.87 1.90 -3.74
N ILE A 33 4.91 1.10 -2.66
CA ILE A 33 3.73 0.87 -1.82
C ILE A 33 3.27 2.18 -1.19
N TRP A 34 4.18 2.94 -0.59
CA TRP A 34 3.86 4.23 0.04
C TRP A 34 3.30 5.26 -0.94
N LEU A 35 3.90 5.36 -2.12
CA LEU A 35 3.38 6.21 -3.19
C LEU A 35 1.96 5.79 -3.57
N GLY A 36 1.74 4.49 -3.80
CA GLY A 36 0.43 3.94 -4.13
C GLY A 36 -0.61 4.21 -3.04
N ASP A 37 -0.26 3.97 -1.78
CA ASP A 37 -1.16 4.20 -0.65
C ASP A 37 -1.51 5.70 -0.47
N THR A 38 -0.58 6.60 -0.80
CA THR A 38 -0.85 8.05 -0.78
C THR A 38 -1.78 8.47 -1.91
N LEU A 39 -1.54 7.99 -3.14
CA LEU A 39 -2.41 8.28 -4.30
C LEU A 39 -3.79 7.62 -4.17
N MET A 40 -3.87 6.53 -3.43
CA MET A 40 -5.11 5.81 -3.11
C MET A 40 -5.72 6.23 -1.77
N ASN A 41 -5.41 7.47 -1.31
CA ASN A 41 -5.93 7.94 -0.02
C ASN A 41 -7.46 7.98 -0.02
N PRO A 42 -8.15 7.15 0.79
CA PRO A 42 -9.60 7.02 0.77
C PRO A 42 -10.32 8.23 1.36
N ASN A 43 -9.66 8.97 2.26
CA ASN A 43 -10.27 10.09 2.95
C ASN A 43 -10.33 11.37 2.11
N ILE A 44 -9.39 11.54 1.18
CA ILE A 44 -9.26 12.77 0.40
C ILE A 44 -9.52 12.49 -1.08
N ILE A 45 -8.67 11.67 -1.71
CA ILE A 45 -8.68 11.48 -3.17
C ILE A 45 -9.88 10.65 -3.60
N LEU A 46 -10.06 9.47 -3.00
CA LEU A 46 -11.13 8.56 -3.41
C LEU A 46 -12.53 9.02 -2.98
N ALA A 47 -12.65 9.66 -1.81
CA ALA A 47 -13.92 10.26 -1.38
C ALA A 47 -14.34 11.42 -2.29
N SER A 48 -13.37 12.29 -2.69
CA SER A 48 -13.63 13.36 -3.65
C SER A 48 -14.01 12.83 -5.03
N PHE A 49 -13.41 11.74 -5.47
CA PHE A 49 -13.76 11.07 -6.73
C PHE A 49 -15.21 10.54 -6.67
N ALA A 50 -15.60 9.83 -5.60
CA ALA A 50 -16.96 9.36 -5.40
C ALA A 50 -17.98 10.51 -5.40
N ALA A 51 -17.66 11.63 -4.74
CA ALA A 51 -18.51 12.82 -4.74
C ALA A 51 -18.70 13.40 -6.15
N ARG A 52 -17.65 13.45 -6.97
CA ARG A 52 -17.74 13.91 -8.38
C ARG A 52 -18.59 12.98 -9.26
N LEU A 53 -18.69 11.71 -8.91
CA LEU A 53 -19.57 10.76 -9.58
C LEU A 53 -21.04 10.87 -9.13
N GLY A 54 -21.38 11.82 -8.25
CA GLY A 54 -22.74 12.02 -7.74
C GLY A 54 -23.12 11.02 -6.65
N ALA A 55 -22.16 10.42 -5.95
CA ALA A 55 -22.44 9.52 -4.85
C ALA A 55 -23.20 10.22 -3.72
N SER A 56 -24.13 9.52 -3.08
CA SER A 56 -24.83 10.02 -1.90
C SER A 56 -23.85 10.23 -0.72
N PRO A 57 -24.15 11.10 0.25
CA PRO A 57 -23.31 11.31 1.44
C PRO A 57 -22.98 10.01 2.18
N VAL A 58 -23.89 9.04 2.19
CA VAL A 58 -23.67 7.72 2.80
C VAL A 58 -22.61 6.95 2.03
N LEU A 59 -22.65 6.93 0.71
CA LEU A 59 -21.64 6.25 -0.12
C LEU A 59 -20.28 6.94 -0.03
N ILE A 60 -20.24 8.27 0.04
CA ILE A 60 -18.98 9.02 0.26
C ILE A 60 -18.37 8.63 1.61
N GLY A 61 -19.17 8.55 2.67
CA GLY A 61 -18.73 8.08 4.00
C GLY A 61 -18.29 6.61 4.02
N LEU A 62 -18.82 5.78 3.13
CA LEU A 62 -18.44 4.37 2.98
C LEU A 62 -17.02 4.23 2.39
N VAL A 63 -16.59 5.14 1.53
CA VAL A 63 -15.26 5.08 0.89
C VAL A 63 -14.12 4.90 1.90
N PRO A 64 -13.97 5.72 2.95
CA PRO A 64 -12.93 5.48 3.96
C PRO A 64 -13.23 4.29 4.89
N ALA A 65 -14.49 3.88 5.05
CA ALA A 65 -14.86 2.73 5.87
C ALA A 65 -14.49 1.38 5.23
N LEU A 66 -14.54 1.28 3.89
CA LEU A 66 -14.20 0.05 3.16
C LEU A 66 -12.76 -0.44 3.43
N PRO A 67 -11.71 0.39 3.39
CA PRO A 67 -10.36 -0.02 3.75
C PRO A 67 -10.23 -0.48 5.20
N LEU A 68 -10.94 0.14 6.13
CA LEU A 68 -10.96 -0.28 7.53
C LEU A 68 -11.62 -1.65 7.67
N ALA A 69 -12.80 -1.85 7.11
CA ALA A 69 -13.50 -3.14 7.14
C ALA A 69 -12.69 -4.23 6.41
N GLY A 70 -12.20 -3.92 5.19
CA GLY A 70 -11.35 -4.81 4.40
C GLY A 70 -10.03 -5.14 5.08
N GLY A 71 -9.51 -4.24 5.93
CA GLY A 71 -8.30 -4.45 6.72
C GLY A 71 -8.52 -5.34 7.94
N LEU A 72 -9.52 -5.03 8.75
CA LEU A 72 -9.75 -5.69 10.04
C LEU A 72 -10.29 -7.12 9.89
N LEU A 73 -11.27 -7.32 9.00
CA LEU A 73 -11.91 -8.63 8.82
C LEU A 73 -10.92 -9.74 8.41
N PRO A 74 -10.07 -9.58 7.38
CA PRO A 74 -9.10 -10.62 7.02
C PRO A 74 -8.05 -10.84 8.10
N GLN A 75 -7.62 -9.78 8.78
CA GLN A 75 -6.64 -9.91 9.85
C GLN A 75 -7.19 -10.77 10.99
N ALA A 76 -8.42 -10.54 11.43
CA ALA A 76 -9.04 -11.32 12.47
C ALA A 76 -9.23 -12.80 12.07
N LEU A 77 -9.66 -13.05 10.83
CA LEU A 77 -10.02 -14.40 10.36
C LEU A 77 -8.82 -15.21 9.84
N LEU A 78 -7.84 -14.55 9.22
CA LEU A 78 -6.79 -15.23 8.46
C LEU A 78 -5.45 -15.32 9.20
N VAL A 79 -5.26 -14.66 10.33
CA VAL A 79 -4.01 -14.72 11.10
C VAL A 79 -3.61 -16.17 11.41
N GLY A 80 -4.54 -16.96 11.94
CA GLY A 80 -4.30 -18.36 12.27
C GLY A 80 -4.02 -19.25 11.03
N TRP A 81 -4.72 -18.97 9.93
CA TRP A 81 -4.53 -19.67 8.67
C TRP A 81 -3.18 -19.31 8.02
N VAL A 82 -2.83 -18.02 7.97
CA VAL A 82 -1.53 -17.56 7.47
C VAL A 82 -0.40 -18.13 8.32
N ALA A 83 -0.52 -18.16 9.66
CA ALA A 83 0.50 -18.68 10.55
C ALA A 83 0.84 -20.16 10.25
N ARG A 84 -0.15 -20.97 9.88
CA ARG A 84 0.02 -22.40 9.56
C ARG A 84 0.70 -22.66 8.21
N HIS A 85 0.77 -21.67 7.32
CA HIS A 85 1.40 -21.83 6.00
C HIS A 85 2.92 -21.68 6.11
N GLY A 86 3.67 -22.76 5.81
CA GLY A 86 5.14 -22.76 5.88
C GLY A 86 5.81 -21.81 4.89
N ARG A 87 5.23 -21.66 3.69
CA ARG A 87 5.78 -20.79 2.62
C ARG A 87 4.98 -19.52 2.48
N LYS A 88 5.48 -18.41 3.06
CA LYS A 88 4.80 -17.10 3.08
C LYS A 88 4.89 -16.33 1.74
N LEU A 89 5.99 -16.49 1.01
CA LEU A 89 6.24 -15.74 -0.22
C LEU A 89 5.21 -16.04 -1.35
N PRO A 90 4.81 -17.29 -1.62
CA PRO A 90 3.75 -17.56 -2.60
C PRO A 90 2.40 -16.95 -2.21
N LEU A 91 2.07 -16.97 -0.91
CA LEU A 91 0.85 -16.36 -0.39
C LEU A 91 0.87 -14.82 -0.60
N TYR A 92 1.97 -14.18 -0.25
CA TYR A 92 2.19 -12.76 -0.50
C TYR A 92 2.03 -12.41 -1.99
N ARG A 93 2.66 -13.18 -2.88
CA ARG A 93 2.59 -12.94 -4.34
C ARG A 93 1.16 -13.05 -4.87
N ARG A 94 0.40 -14.08 -4.45
CA ARG A 94 -1.01 -14.24 -4.86
C ARG A 94 -1.88 -13.09 -4.34
N ALA A 95 -1.77 -12.77 -3.06
CA ALA A 95 -2.51 -11.66 -2.47
C ALA A 95 -2.18 -10.32 -3.15
N SER A 96 -0.89 -10.07 -3.46
CA SER A 96 -0.46 -8.88 -4.19
C SER A 96 -1.00 -8.84 -5.62
N ALA A 97 -1.13 -9.98 -6.31
CA ALA A 97 -1.73 -10.04 -7.63
C ALA A 97 -3.22 -9.66 -7.61
N PHE A 98 -3.99 -10.17 -6.63
CA PHE A 98 -5.39 -9.79 -6.45
C PHE A 98 -5.56 -8.33 -6.00
N ARG A 99 -4.65 -7.83 -5.15
CA ARG A 99 -4.58 -6.41 -4.82
C ARG A 99 -4.39 -5.55 -6.08
N PHE A 100 -3.48 -5.97 -6.95
CA PHE A 100 -3.23 -5.28 -8.22
C PHE A 100 -4.42 -5.36 -9.17
N ALA A 101 -5.13 -6.50 -9.22
CA ALA A 101 -6.37 -6.63 -9.98
C ALA A 101 -7.45 -5.64 -9.48
N GLY A 102 -7.58 -5.43 -8.16
CA GLY A 102 -8.46 -4.40 -7.59
C GLY A 102 -8.08 -2.99 -8.07
N LEU A 103 -6.77 -2.68 -8.09
CA LEU A 103 -6.28 -1.40 -8.61
C LEU A 103 -6.56 -1.23 -10.11
N LEU A 104 -6.33 -2.27 -10.91
CA LEU A 104 -6.66 -2.24 -12.34
C LEU A 104 -8.15 -2.04 -12.58
N LEU A 105 -9.01 -2.65 -11.76
CA LEU A 105 -10.45 -2.47 -11.86
C LEU A 105 -10.85 -0.99 -11.63
N LEU A 106 -10.20 -0.30 -10.68
CA LEU A 106 -10.42 1.14 -10.45
C LEU A 106 -9.98 1.96 -11.67
N VAL A 107 -8.78 1.71 -12.20
CA VAL A 107 -8.22 2.46 -13.32
C VAL A 107 -9.03 2.22 -14.60
N PHE A 108 -9.29 0.97 -14.95
CA PHE A 108 -10.08 0.63 -16.14
C PHE A 108 -11.53 1.11 -16.01
N GLY A 109 -12.13 0.98 -14.82
CA GLY A 109 -13.44 1.53 -14.55
C GLY A 109 -13.50 3.02 -14.85
N ALA A 110 -12.57 3.80 -14.30
CA ALA A 110 -12.49 5.24 -14.53
C ALA A 110 -12.29 5.59 -16.02
N PHE A 111 -11.53 4.79 -16.76
CA PHE A 111 -11.22 5.06 -18.16
C PHE A 111 -12.36 4.70 -19.12
N PHE A 112 -13.04 3.57 -18.89
CA PHE A 112 -14.01 3.02 -19.84
C PHE A 112 -15.47 3.28 -19.46
N LEU A 113 -15.77 3.53 -18.16
CA LEU A 113 -17.13 3.68 -17.67
C LEU A 113 -17.56 5.13 -17.39
N GLY A 114 -16.77 6.10 -17.86
CA GLY A 114 -17.05 7.53 -17.61
C GLY A 114 -18.43 7.98 -18.10
N ALA A 115 -19.00 7.34 -19.15
CA ALA A 115 -20.34 7.63 -19.65
C ALA A 115 -21.46 7.10 -18.73
N TRP A 116 -21.16 6.20 -17.79
CA TRP A 116 -22.14 5.56 -16.90
C TRP A 116 -21.77 5.72 -15.43
N PRO A 117 -22.00 6.89 -14.83
CA PRO A 117 -21.50 7.23 -13.49
C PRO A 117 -21.98 6.26 -12.40
N GLY A 118 -23.21 5.75 -12.48
CA GLY A 118 -23.72 4.75 -11.53
C GLY A 118 -22.99 3.41 -11.60
N LEU A 119 -22.70 2.92 -12.82
CA LEU A 119 -21.93 1.69 -13.01
C LEU A 119 -20.49 1.89 -12.58
N LEU A 120 -19.89 3.04 -12.95
CA LEU A 120 -18.54 3.41 -12.53
C LEU A 120 -18.41 3.45 -11.00
N LEU A 121 -19.39 4.02 -10.30
CA LEU A 121 -19.41 4.07 -8.84
C LEU A 121 -19.45 2.65 -8.22
N GLY A 122 -20.26 1.75 -8.77
CA GLY A 122 -20.32 0.34 -8.34
C GLY A 122 -19.00 -0.37 -8.54
N VAL A 123 -18.39 -0.26 -9.72
CA VAL A 123 -17.07 -0.83 -10.04
C VAL A 123 -15.98 -0.22 -9.17
N PHE A 124 -16.04 1.08 -8.91
CA PHE A 124 -15.13 1.78 -8.03
C PHE A 124 -15.18 1.24 -6.59
N LEU A 125 -16.37 1.13 -6.00
CA LEU A 125 -16.51 0.60 -4.63
C LEU A 125 -16.07 -0.87 -4.54
N ALA A 126 -16.40 -1.70 -5.53
CA ALA A 126 -15.98 -3.09 -5.60
C ALA A 126 -14.45 -3.20 -5.73
N GLY A 127 -13.83 -2.42 -6.60
CA GLY A 127 -12.39 -2.37 -6.78
C GLY A 127 -11.65 -1.90 -5.53
N LEU A 128 -12.18 -0.88 -4.86
CA LEU A 128 -11.64 -0.37 -3.60
C LEU A 128 -11.71 -1.42 -2.48
N PHE A 129 -12.84 -2.10 -2.35
CA PHE A 129 -12.99 -3.19 -1.38
C PHE A 129 -12.02 -4.33 -1.65
N LEU A 130 -11.92 -4.77 -2.91
CA LEU A 130 -10.99 -5.82 -3.33
C LEU A 130 -9.53 -5.43 -3.03
N PHE A 131 -9.15 -4.20 -3.38
CA PHE A 131 -7.82 -3.65 -3.09
C PHE A 131 -7.54 -3.66 -1.58
N ALA A 132 -8.47 -3.19 -0.77
CA ALA A 132 -8.34 -3.12 0.68
C ALA A 132 -8.22 -4.53 1.31
N LEU A 133 -9.10 -5.45 0.91
CA LEU A 133 -9.12 -6.83 1.37
C LEU A 133 -7.77 -7.51 1.13
N PHE A 134 -7.27 -7.46 -0.11
CA PHE A 134 -6.02 -8.12 -0.45
C PHE A 134 -4.77 -7.36 0.02
N THR A 135 -4.86 -6.06 0.29
CA THR A 135 -3.83 -5.32 1.01
C THR A 135 -3.65 -5.89 2.42
N ALA A 136 -4.74 -6.11 3.14
CA ALA A 136 -4.70 -6.72 4.47
C ALA A 136 -4.19 -8.15 4.45
N VAL A 137 -4.64 -8.97 3.51
CA VAL A 137 -4.14 -10.36 3.35
C VAL A 137 -2.65 -10.38 3.02
N ALA A 138 -2.16 -9.48 2.17
CA ALA A 138 -0.75 -9.39 1.80
C ALA A 138 0.14 -8.86 2.94
N SER A 139 -0.37 -8.01 3.83
CA SER A 139 0.40 -7.41 4.92
C SER A 139 0.90 -8.46 5.92
N LEU A 140 0.11 -9.47 6.22
CA LEU A 140 0.47 -10.53 7.18
C LEU A 140 1.76 -11.27 6.79
N PRO A 141 1.86 -11.89 5.59
CA PRO A 141 3.10 -12.56 5.16
C PRO A 141 4.23 -11.57 4.87
N TYR A 142 3.94 -10.32 4.51
CA TYR A 142 4.94 -9.29 4.26
C TYR A 142 5.81 -9.03 5.50
N TRP A 143 5.18 -8.78 6.65
CA TRP A 143 5.90 -8.52 7.90
C TRP A 143 6.73 -9.71 8.35
N GLU A 144 6.24 -10.94 8.16
CA GLU A 144 7.03 -12.14 8.47
C GLU A 144 8.24 -12.30 7.56
N VAL A 145 8.10 -12.04 6.25
CA VAL A 145 9.19 -12.09 5.29
C VAL A 145 10.23 -11.02 5.62
N LEU A 146 9.79 -9.80 5.91
CA LEU A 146 10.67 -8.69 6.32
C LEU A 146 11.43 -9.03 7.60
N ALA A 147 10.75 -9.62 8.58
CA ALA A 147 11.36 -10.01 9.84
C ALA A 147 12.43 -11.12 9.68
N LYS A 148 12.32 -11.97 8.67
CA LYS A 148 13.32 -13.00 8.35
C LYS A 148 14.46 -12.47 7.48
N ALA A 149 14.17 -11.48 6.63
CA ALA A 149 15.12 -10.95 5.66
C ALA A 149 16.05 -9.85 6.22
N VAL A 150 15.65 -9.19 7.32
CA VAL A 150 16.34 -8.03 7.87
C VAL A 150 16.68 -8.25 9.35
N PRO A 151 17.95 -8.10 9.76
CA PRO A 151 18.36 -8.13 11.15
C PRO A 151 17.61 -7.11 12.00
N ARG A 152 17.39 -7.43 13.28
CA ARG A 152 16.61 -6.57 14.20
C ARG A 152 17.13 -5.14 14.30
N GLU A 153 18.45 -5.01 14.35
CA GLU A 153 19.17 -3.75 14.51
C GLU A 153 18.96 -2.80 13.32
N GLU A 154 18.69 -3.36 12.15
CA GLU A 154 18.58 -2.60 10.89
C GLU A 154 17.13 -2.27 10.52
N ARG A 155 16.13 -2.92 11.15
CA ARG A 155 14.70 -2.74 10.79
C ARG A 155 14.22 -1.32 10.97
N ALA A 156 14.61 -0.66 12.08
CA ALA A 156 14.22 0.72 12.35
C ALA A 156 14.74 1.67 11.28
N GLY A 157 16.03 1.54 10.91
CA GLY A 157 16.65 2.37 9.86
C GLY A 157 16.04 2.11 8.48
N LEU A 158 15.76 0.84 8.15
CA LEU A 158 15.10 0.48 6.89
C LEU A 158 13.67 1.04 6.81
N SER A 159 12.89 0.90 7.89
CA SER A 159 11.55 1.48 7.95
C SER A 159 11.57 3.00 7.80
N ALA A 160 12.48 3.67 8.49
CA ALA A 160 12.64 5.12 8.35
C ALA A 160 12.98 5.52 6.90
N ALA A 161 13.89 4.77 6.23
CA ALA A 161 14.23 5.01 4.84
C ALA A 161 13.05 4.77 3.87
N ILE A 162 12.22 3.76 4.13
CA ILE A 162 10.99 3.49 3.37
C ILE A 162 10.02 4.67 3.52
N TYR A 163 9.74 5.11 4.75
CA TYR A 163 8.81 6.20 5.01
C TYR A 163 9.30 7.54 4.44
N MET A 164 10.59 7.86 4.62
CA MET A 164 11.15 9.11 4.09
C MET A 164 11.15 9.13 2.56
N GLY A 165 11.64 8.08 1.92
CA GLY A 165 11.71 8.02 0.46
C GLY A 165 10.32 7.93 -0.18
N GLY A 166 9.41 7.15 0.39
CA GLY A 166 8.01 7.08 -0.04
C GLY A 166 7.28 8.41 0.13
N GLY A 167 7.52 9.13 1.24
CA GLY A 167 6.97 10.46 1.48
C GLY A 167 7.48 11.51 0.48
N VAL A 168 8.77 11.49 0.15
CA VAL A 168 9.36 12.35 -0.90
C VAL A 168 8.73 12.07 -2.26
N LEU A 169 8.60 10.80 -2.65
CA LEU A 169 7.95 10.44 -3.91
C LEU A 169 6.48 10.87 -3.95
N ALA A 170 5.75 10.70 -2.85
CA ALA A 170 4.36 11.12 -2.74
C ALA A 170 4.22 12.65 -2.84
N PHE A 171 5.12 13.39 -2.19
CA PHE A 171 5.18 14.84 -2.28
C PHE A 171 5.44 15.31 -3.72
N LEU A 172 6.43 14.72 -4.40
CA LEU A 172 6.74 15.06 -5.80
C LEU A 172 5.57 14.73 -6.74
N ALA A 173 4.89 13.60 -6.53
CA ALA A 173 3.72 13.21 -7.32
C ALA A 173 2.50 14.14 -7.11
N GLY A 174 2.44 14.87 -6.00
CA GLY A 174 1.37 15.83 -5.72
C GLY A 174 1.52 17.16 -6.46
N PHE A 175 2.68 17.43 -7.09
CA PHE A 175 2.95 18.66 -7.86
C PHE A 175 2.74 18.50 -9.37
N GLY A 176 2.44 17.33 -9.89
CA GLY A 176 2.18 17.03 -11.30
C GLY A 176 0.71 16.78 -11.57
#